data_c0d5ea14d73c9a8a87af92eab625be47
#
_entry.id   c0d5ea14d73c9a8a87af92eab625be47
#
_cell.length_a   1.000
_cell.length_b   1.000
_cell.length_c   1.000
_cell.angle_alpha   90.00
_cell.angle_beta   90.00
_cell.angle_gamma   90.00
#
_symmetry.space_group_name_H-M   'P 1'
#
loop_
_entity.id
_entity.type
_entity.pdbx_description
1 polymer ?
#
loop_
_entity_poly.entity_id
_entity_poly.type
_entity_poly.pdbx_seq_one_letter_code
_entity_poly.pdbx_strand_id
1 'polypeptide(L)'
;MQNKLVQSVKATISNIIVALLIAVVLLLSIKLFLGRKIDEVFTLVNKVSINTDTKAEPLETTISTDANTDKNTIKNYPEYGTQYATIEIDKIGVNLPVYYGDTLEILKKGVGHSSGSYFPGEGGSIIYMGHNSKKMFRRFSELQKGNEIKVTTSYGEYVYKIYDMQLIKETELDKLPIQRDKEILMVYTCYPFNNVGYATQRYVVYAELEK
;
A
#
# COMPACT_ATOMS: atom_id res chain seq x y z
N MET A 1 22.99 29.35 60.02
CA MET A 1 21.81 29.23 59.12
C MET A 1 22.23 28.86 57.67
N GLN A 2 23.30 29.43 57.13
CA GLN A 2 23.79 29.22 55.77
C GLN A 2 24.21 27.74 55.46
N ASN A 3 24.84 27.02 56.35
CA ASN A 3 25.31 25.65 56.12
C ASN A 3 24.16 24.62 55.92
N LYS A 4 23.03 24.80 56.59
CA LYS A 4 21.84 23.93 56.39
C LYS A 4 21.20 24.13 55.04
N LEU A 5 21.17 25.37 54.52
CA LEU A 5 20.63 25.70 53.20
C LEU A 5 21.50 25.06 52.09
N VAL A 6 22.81 25.16 52.19
CA VAL A 6 23.75 24.57 51.22
C VAL A 6 23.65 23.03 51.19
N GLN A 7 23.50 22.39 52.35
CA GLN A 7 23.32 20.93 52.42
C GLN A 7 21.98 20.48 51.81
N SER A 8 20.88 21.23 52.05
CA SER A 8 19.58 20.94 51.45
C SER A 8 19.63 21.06 49.94
N VAL A 9 20.24 22.12 49.39
CA VAL A 9 20.39 22.32 47.94
C VAL A 9 21.22 21.22 47.30
N LYS A 10 22.34 20.81 47.94
CA LYS A 10 23.17 19.68 47.43
C LYS A 10 22.40 18.36 47.43
N ALA A 11 21.59 18.08 48.45
CA ALA A 11 20.77 16.88 48.50
C ALA A 11 19.71 16.86 47.40
N THR A 12 19.06 18.01 47.14
CA THR A 12 18.05 18.14 46.08
C THR A 12 18.69 17.95 44.71
N ILE A 13 19.85 18.56 44.45
CA ILE A 13 20.59 18.39 43.17
C ILE A 13 20.99 16.91 42.98
N SER A 14 21.49 16.27 44.03
CA SER A 14 21.86 14.85 43.98
C SER A 14 20.65 13.96 43.61
N ASN A 15 19.49 14.21 44.23
CA ASN A 15 18.27 13.44 43.92
C ASN A 15 17.80 13.64 42.50
N ILE A 16 17.90 14.85 41.94
CA ILE A 16 17.57 15.14 40.54
C ILE A 16 18.52 14.39 39.61
N ILE A 17 19.80 14.38 39.86
CA ILE A 17 20.80 13.66 39.06
C ILE A 17 20.52 12.16 39.08
N VAL A 18 20.21 11.59 40.23
CA VAL A 18 19.87 10.15 40.36
C VAL A 18 18.60 9.83 39.59
N ALA A 19 17.57 10.66 39.69
CA ALA A 19 16.32 10.47 38.94
C ALA A 19 16.56 10.52 37.41
N LEU A 20 17.38 11.44 36.91
CA LEU A 20 17.76 11.52 35.50
C LEU A 20 18.54 10.27 35.04
N LEU A 21 19.47 9.77 35.83
CA LEU A 21 20.22 8.54 35.53
C LEU A 21 19.28 7.33 35.44
N ILE A 22 18.33 7.19 36.35
CA ILE A 22 17.33 6.12 36.32
C ILE A 22 16.48 6.23 35.04
N ALA A 23 16.03 7.44 34.67
CA ALA A 23 15.26 7.65 33.46
C ALA A 23 16.02 7.25 32.19
N VAL A 24 17.30 7.61 32.10
CA VAL A 24 18.18 7.22 30.98
C VAL A 24 18.35 5.69 30.91
N VAL A 25 18.57 5.02 32.04
CA VAL A 25 18.71 3.56 32.09
C VAL A 25 17.42 2.88 31.65
N LEU A 26 16.25 3.39 32.08
CA LEU A 26 14.93 2.87 31.64
C LEU A 26 14.74 3.04 30.13
N LEU A 27 15.05 4.20 29.57
CA LEU A 27 14.95 4.44 28.14
C LEU A 27 15.87 3.54 27.31
N LEU A 28 17.11 3.34 27.77
CA LEU A 28 18.04 2.40 27.14
C LEU A 28 17.54 0.95 27.21
N SER A 29 16.99 0.55 28.35
CA SER A 29 16.42 -0.80 28.54
C SER A 29 15.22 -1.04 27.61
N ILE A 30 14.34 -0.05 27.46
CA ILE A 30 13.20 -0.11 26.53
C ILE A 30 13.71 -0.21 25.09
N LYS A 31 14.70 0.60 24.70
CA LYS A 31 15.26 0.56 23.34
C LYS A 31 15.92 -0.79 23.03
N LEU A 32 16.65 -1.37 23.97
CA LEU A 32 17.26 -2.69 23.84
C LEU A 32 16.20 -3.80 23.76
N PHE A 33 15.14 -3.72 24.55
CA PHE A 33 14.06 -4.72 24.55
C PHE A 33 13.23 -4.67 23.27
N LEU A 34 12.85 -3.46 22.79
CA LEU A 34 12.16 -3.29 21.52
C LEU A 34 13.02 -3.69 20.32
N GLY A 35 14.32 -3.32 20.33
CA GLY A 35 15.26 -3.70 19.28
C GLY A 35 15.33 -5.22 19.11
N ARG A 36 15.51 -5.95 20.24
CA ARG A 36 15.55 -7.44 20.23
C ARG A 36 14.26 -8.08 19.70
N LYS A 37 13.09 -7.52 20.02
CA LYS A 37 11.80 -8.02 19.52
C LYS A 37 11.63 -7.76 18.04
N ILE A 38 12.10 -6.63 17.53
CA ILE A 38 12.07 -6.30 16.10
C ILE A 38 13.01 -7.22 15.32
N ASP A 39 14.22 -7.46 15.82
CA ASP A 39 15.19 -8.38 15.19
C ASP A 39 14.68 -9.82 15.18
N GLU A 40 13.99 -10.27 16.23
CA GLU A 40 13.38 -11.61 16.30
C GLU A 40 12.26 -11.79 15.27
N VAL A 41 11.40 -10.80 15.10
CA VAL A 41 10.36 -10.79 14.06
C VAL A 41 10.98 -10.73 12.67
N PHE A 42 12.03 -9.92 12.46
CA PHE A 42 12.72 -9.80 11.19
C PHE A 42 13.44 -11.11 10.79
N THR A 43 14.03 -11.81 11.74
CA THR A 43 14.64 -13.14 11.52
C THR A 43 13.60 -14.22 11.21
N LEU A 44 12.42 -14.17 11.85
CA LEU A 44 11.32 -15.09 11.55
C LEU A 44 10.77 -14.85 10.14
N VAL A 45 10.58 -13.60 9.74
CA VAL A 45 10.13 -13.24 8.39
C VAL A 45 11.14 -13.66 7.32
N ASN A 46 12.45 -13.42 7.54
CA ASN A 46 13.49 -13.89 6.61
C ASN A 46 13.60 -15.43 6.56
N LYS A 47 13.36 -16.13 7.66
CA LYS A 47 13.42 -17.59 7.70
C LYS A 47 12.25 -18.24 6.95
N VAL A 48 11.09 -17.59 6.90
CA VAL A 48 9.94 -18.00 6.08
C VAL A 48 10.22 -17.74 4.59
N SER A 49 10.95 -16.70 4.23
CA SER A 49 11.31 -16.38 2.84
C SER A 49 12.41 -17.26 2.24
N ILE A 50 13.19 -18.00 3.05
CA ILE A 50 14.32 -18.80 2.56
C ILE A 50 13.94 -20.29 2.32
N ASN A 51 12.74 -20.72 2.72
CA ASN A 51 12.31 -22.12 2.53
C ASN A 51 11.55 -22.38 1.21
N THR A 52 11.75 -21.58 0.17
CA THR A 52 11.27 -21.84 -1.19
C THR A 52 12.39 -22.25 -2.16
N ASP A 53 13.44 -22.92 -1.68
CA ASP A 53 14.33 -23.67 -2.55
C ASP A 53 13.73 -25.06 -2.85
N THR A 54 12.62 -25.07 -3.56
CA THR A 54 12.22 -26.25 -4.32
C THR A 54 12.77 -26.08 -5.73
N LYS A 55 13.86 -26.76 -5.98
CA LYS A 55 14.48 -26.94 -7.29
C LYS A 55 13.41 -27.49 -8.26
N ALA A 56 12.78 -26.57 -9.03
CA ALA A 56 11.90 -26.95 -10.12
C ALA A 56 12.78 -27.41 -11.29
N GLU A 57 12.70 -28.69 -11.63
CA GLU A 57 13.19 -29.18 -12.92
C GLU A 57 12.41 -28.54 -14.05
N PRO A 58 13.04 -28.25 -15.21
CA PRO A 58 12.35 -27.65 -16.34
C PRO A 58 11.36 -28.68 -16.91
N LEU A 59 10.06 -28.39 -16.76
CA LEU A 59 9.04 -29.15 -17.48
C LEU A 59 9.06 -28.67 -18.94
N GLU A 60 9.59 -29.52 -19.85
CA GLU A 60 9.43 -29.30 -21.28
C GLU A 60 7.94 -29.35 -21.64
N THR A 61 7.35 -28.18 -21.82
CA THR A 61 6.00 -28.06 -22.35
C THR A 61 6.08 -27.97 -23.86
N THR A 62 5.71 -29.05 -24.51
CA THR A 62 5.39 -29.10 -25.96
C THR A 62 4.28 -28.07 -26.23
N ILE A 63 4.64 -27.02 -26.93
CA ILE A 63 3.72 -25.95 -27.39
C ILE A 63 2.93 -26.52 -28.57
N SER A 64 1.68 -26.89 -28.35
CA SER A 64 0.70 -27.01 -29.44
C SER A 64 0.27 -25.60 -29.86
N THR A 65 0.57 -25.28 -31.09
CA THR A 65 0.26 -24.02 -31.78
C THR A 65 -1.23 -24.01 -32.13
N ASP A 66 -2.06 -23.43 -31.28
CA ASP A 66 -3.38 -22.97 -31.68
C ASP A 66 -3.38 -21.44 -31.72
N ALA A 67 -3.45 -20.96 -32.97
CA ALA A 67 -3.48 -19.54 -33.30
C ALA A 67 -4.85 -18.95 -32.98
N ASN A 68 -5.00 -18.38 -31.78
CA ASN A 68 -5.97 -17.33 -31.53
C ASN A 68 -5.31 -16.30 -30.59
N THR A 69 -4.68 -15.33 -31.24
CA THR A 69 -3.86 -14.33 -30.56
C THR A 69 -4.76 -13.24 -30.01
N ASP A 70 -5.16 -13.35 -28.75
CA ASP A 70 -5.63 -12.22 -27.99
C ASP A 70 -4.48 -11.21 -27.84
N LYS A 71 -4.69 -10.01 -28.42
CA LYS A 71 -3.67 -8.96 -28.56
C LYS A 71 -3.19 -8.34 -27.23
N ASN A 72 -3.70 -8.77 -26.08
CA ASN A 72 -3.48 -8.15 -24.78
C ASN A 72 -2.77 -9.06 -23.75
N THR A 73 -2.06 -10.05 -24.17
CA THR A 73 -1.34 -10.92 -23.22
C THR A 73 -0.09 -10.21 -22.69
N ILE A 74 -0.01 -10.04 -21.37
CA ILE A 74 1.18 -9.54 -20.69
C ILE A 74 2.32 -10.54 -20.89
N LYS A 75 3.31 -10.16 -21.71
CA LYS A 75 4.48 -11.04 -21.98
C LYS A 75 5.44 -11.12 -20.81
N ASN A 76 5.56 -10.03 -20.04
CA ASN A 76 6.41 -9.95 -18.86
C ASN A 76 5.68 -9.13 -17.78
N TYR A 77 5.48 -9.71 -16.62
CA TYR A 77 4.97 -8.99 -15.46
C TYR A 77 5.99 -7.98 -14.96
N PRO A 78 5.55 -6.80 -14.49
CA PRO A 78 6.45 -5.81 -13.93
C PRO A 78 7.12 -6.33 -12.66
N GLU A 79 8.36 -5.93 -12.44
CA GLU A 79 9.04 -6.20 -11.17
C GLU A 79 8.41 -5.39 -10.03
N TYR A 80 8.38 -5.98 -8.83
CA TYR A 80 7.86 -5.30 -7.65
C TYR A 80 8.60 -3.98 -7.39
N GLY A 81 7.84 -2.91 -7.15
CA GLY A 81 8.36 -1.56 -6.94
C GLY A 81 8.63 -0.75 -8.20
N THR A 82 8.40 -1.31 -9.41
CA THR A 82 8.57 -0.59 -10.68
C THR A 82 7.27 0.07 -11.15
N GLN A 83 7.39 1.19 -11.85
CA GLN A 83 6.28 1.79 -12.57
C GLN A 83 5.97 0.97 -13.83
N TYR A 84 4.70 0.64 -14.04
CA TYR A 84 4.27 -0.13 -15.21
C TYR A 84 3.05 0.47 -15.93
N ALA A 85 2.36 1.42 -15.28
CA ALA A 85 1.17 2.04 -15.83
C ALA A 85 1.06 3.52 -15.43
N THR A 86 0.08 4.20 -16.01
CA THR A 86 -0.40 5.53 -15.62
C THR A 86 -1.91 5.45 -15.45
N ILE A 87 -2.45 6.06 -14.39
CA ILE A 87 -3.88 6.23 -14.16
C ILE A 87 -4.29 7.67 -14.41
N GLU A 88 -5.34 7.87 -15.21
CA GLU A 88 -5.93 9.17 -15.52
C GLU A 88 -7.40 9.18 -15.10
N ILE A 89 -7.83 10.27 -14.44
CA ILE A 89 -9.23 10.51 -14.06
C ILE A 89 -9.51 11.99 -14.31
N ASP A 90 -9.94 12.30 -15.53
CA ASP A 90 -10.10 13.68 -16.04
C ASP A 90 -11.04 14.52 -15.18
N LYS A 91 -12.13 13.91 -14.70
CA LYS A 91 -13.14 14.57 -13.85
C LYS A 91 -12.52 15.30 -12.65
N ILE A 92 -11.44 14.78 -12.12
CA ILE A 92 -10.77 15.33 -10.92
C ILE A 92 -9.32 15.77 -11.19
N GLY A 93 -8.89 15.72 -12.46
CA GLY A 93 -7.55 16.15 -12.88
C GLY A 93 -6.42 15.27 -12.32
N VAL A 94 -6.67 13.96 -12.19
CA VAL A 94 -5.66 12.98 -11.77
C VAL A 94 -4.95 12.44 -13.01
N ASN A 95 -3.61 12.49 -12.98
CA ASN A 95 -2.72 11.80 -13.91
C ASN A 95 -1.48 11.39 -13.12
N LEU A 96 -1.38 10.09 -12.78
CA LEU A 96 -0.41 9.58 -11.82
C LEU A 96 0.23 8.28 -12.29
N PRO A 97 1.52 8.07 -11.98
CA PRO A 97 2.18 6.78 -12.21
C PRO A 97 1.62 5.71 -11.28
N VAL A 98 1.50 4.49 -11.82
CA VAL A 98 1.11 3.28 -11.08
C VAL A 98 2.30 2.37 -10.95
N TYR A 99 2.60 1.97 -9.71
CA TYR A 99 3.71 1.09 -9.36
C TYR A 99 3.18 -0.26 -8.89
N TYR A 100 3.83 -1.35 -9.28
CA TYR A 100 3.50 -2.67 -8.75
C TYR A 100 3.99 -2.80 -7.31
N GLY A 101 3.06 -2.97 -6.37
CA GLY A 101 3.28 -3.05 -4.92
C GLY A 101 2.52 -1.98 -4.14
N ASP A 102 2.51 -2.10 -2.82
CA ASP A 102 1.66 -1.35 -1.91
C ASP A 102 2.38 -0.83 -0.65
N THR A 103 3.71 -0.84 -0.65
CA THR A 103 4.49 -0.31 0.47
C THR A 103 4.38 1.22 0.57
N LEU A 104 4.61 1.75 1.77
CA LEU A 104 4.61 3.21 1.99
C LEU A 104 5.60 3.95 1.08
N GLU A 105 6.74 3.34 0.75
CA GLU A 105 7.73 3.93 -0.15
C GLU A 105 7.21 4.02 -1.60
N ILE A 106 6.43 3.02 -2.04
CA ILE A 106 5.75 3.03 -3.34
C ILE A 106 4.66 4.11 -3.35
N LEU A 107 3.82 4.15 -2.31
CA LEU A 107 2.72 5.11 -2.20
C LEU A 107 3.18 6.58 -2.11
N LYS A 108 4.41 6.85 -1.70
CA LYS A 108 5.02 8.19 -1.79
C LYS A 108 5.32 8.62 -3.24
N LYS A 109 5.57 7.66 -4.13
CA LYS A 109 5.92 7.92 -5.54
C LYS A 109 4.68 8.08 -6.43
N GLY A 110 3.60 7.35 -6.13
CA GLY A 110 2.40 7.33 -6.95
C GLY A 110 1.33 6.39 -6.41
N VAL A 111 0.54 5.86 -7.32
CA VAL A 111 -0.50 4.87 -7.03
C VAL A 111 0.15 3.50 -6.89
N GLY A 112 -0.20 2.77 -5.83
CA GLY A 112 0.22 1.39 -5.63
C GLY A 112 -0.78 0.42 -6.25
N HIS A 113 -0.28 -0.68 -6.78
CA HIS A 113 -1.06 -1.84 -7.22
C HIS A 113 -0.85 -2.99 -6.24
N SER A 114 -1.93 -3.51 -5.66
CA SER A 114 -1.87 -4.64 -4.71
C SER A 114 -1.31 -5.88 -5.37
N SER A 115 -0.23 -6.43 -4.83
CA SER A 115 0.48 -7.59 -5.38
C SER A 115 -0.35 -8.89 -5.44
N GLY A 116 -1.50 -8.92 -4.74
CA GLY A 116 -2.45 -10.04 -4.78
C GLY A 116 -3.57 -9.89 -5.81
N SER A 117 -3.60 -8.82 -6.61
CA SER A 117 -4.66 -8.54 -7.58
C SER A 117 -4.16 -8.68 -9.02
N TYR A 118 -5.12 -8.79 -9.97
CA TYR A 118 -4.84 -8.96 -11.40
C TYR A 118 -4.34 -7.66 -12.05
N PHE A 119 -3.74 -7.77 -13.22
CA PHE A 119 -3.32 -6.63 -14.03
C PHE A 119 -4.39 -6.24 -15.07
N PRO A 120 -4.40 -4.98 -15.56
CA PRO A 120 -5.27 -4.57 -16.64
C PRO A 120 -5.17 -5.50 -17.86
N GLY A 121 -6.33 -5.99 -18.34
CA GLY A 121 -6.41 -6.94 -19.46
C GLY A 121 -6.38 -8.42 -19.08
N GLU A 122 -6.24 -8.78 -17.81
CA GLU A 122 -6.26 -10.17 -17.35
C GLU A 122 -7.65 -10.71 -17.02
N GLY A 123 -8.68 -9.85 -17.03
CA GLY A 123 -10.07 -10.26 -16.83
C GLY A 123 -10.44 -10.49 -15.37
N GLY A 124 -9.70 -9.97 -14.42
CA GLY A 124 -9.95 -10.13 -12.99
C GLY A 124 -10.02 -8.83 -12.19
N SER A 125 -10.04 -8.95 -10.87
CA SER A 125 -10.07 -7.79 -9.97
C SER A 125 -8.70 -7.13 -9.85
N ILE A 126 -8.65 -5.83 -10.15
CA ILE A 126 -7.48 -4.97 -10.04
C ILE A 126 -7.68 -4.06 -8.84
N ILE A 127 -6.71 -3.98 -7.93
CA ILE A 127 -6.79 -3.15 -6.74
C ILE A 127 -5.67 -2.11 -6.76
N TYR A 128 -6.06 -0.84 -6.85
CA TYR A 128 -5.17 0.30 -6.76
C TYR A 128 -5.41 1.09 -5.47
N MET A 129 -4.34 1.67 -4.93
CA MET A 129 -4.41 2.48 -3.73
C MET A 129 -3.52 3.71 -3.81
N GLY A 130 -3.95 4.79 -3.16
CA GLY A 130 -3.18 6.02 -3.10
C GLY A 130 -3.59 6.92 -1.94
N HIS A 131 -2.75 7.90 -1.64
CA HIS A 131 -3.01 8.82 -0.54
C HIS A 131 -4.19 9.76 -0.81
N ASN A 132 -4.89 10.17 0.25
CA ASN A 132 -5.91 11.22 0.19
C ASN A 132 -5.27 12.63 0.20
N SER A 133 -4.29 12.87 -0.63
CA SER A 133 -3.61 14.17 -0.74
C SER A 133 -4.18 15.00 -1.90
N LYS A 134 -3.92 16.32 -1.90
CA LYS A 134 -4.33 17.23 -2.99
C LYS A 134 -3.78 16.81 -4.36
N LYS A 135 -2.61 16.15 -4.36
CA LYS A 135 -1.94 15.68 -5.58
C LYS A 135 -2.45 14.32 -6.06
N MET A 136 -3.26 13.63 -5.26
CA MET A 136 -3.74 12.29 -5.55
C MET A 136 -5.28 12.22 -5.45
N PHE A 137 -5.82 11.50 -4.48
CA PHE A 137 -7.22 11.08 -4.45
C PHE A 137 -8.13 11.87 -3.50
N ARG A 138 -7.70 13.05 -3.01
CA ARG A 138 -8.53 13.90 -2.13
C ARG A 138 -9.87 14.28 -2.74
N ARG A 139 -9.94 14.40 -4.06
CA ARG A 139 -11.14 14.81 -4.79
C ARG A 139 -12.05 13.64 -5.19
N PHE A 140 -11.85 12.45 -4.65
CA PHE A 140 -12.70 11.27 -4.97
C PHE A 140 -14.18 11.48 -4.65
N SER A 141 -14.51 12.36 -3.68
CA SER A 141 -15.91 12.74 -3.42
C SER A 141 -16.60 13.47 -4.57
N GLU A 142 -15.87 13.96 -5.57
CA GLU A 142 -16.44 14.63 -6.75
C GLU A 142 -16.75 13.66 -7.89
N LEU A 143 -16.33 12.39 -7.74
CA LEU A 143 -16.62 11.33 -8.73
C LEU A 143 -18.08 10.92 -8.66
N GLN A 144 -18.60 10.47 -9.80
CA GLN A 144 -19.96 10.00 -9.97
C GLN A 144 -19.99 8.72 -10.80
N LYS A 145 -21.05 7.92 -10.66
CA LYS A 145 -21.30 6.78 -11.54
C LYS A 145 -21.33 7.27 -13.00
N GLY A 146 -20.65 6.52 -13.87
CA GLY A 146 -20.49 6.87 -15.28
C GLY A 146 -19.23 7.70 -15.59
N ASN A 147 -18.49 8.23 -14.58
CA ASN A 147 -17.17 8.79 -14.85
C ASN A 147 -16.18 7.69 -15.23
N GLU A 148 -15.18 8.06 -16.00
CA GLU A 148 -14.17 7.14 -16.53
C GLU A 148 -12.86 7.22 -15.77
N ILE A 149 -12.19 6.08 -15.67
CA ILE A 149 -10.83 5.92 -15.20
C ILE A 149 -10.06 5.24 -16.34
N LYS A 150 -9.06 5.92 -16.87
CA LYS A 150 -8.19 5.38 -17.92
C LYS A 150 -6.90 4.86 -17.27
N VAL A 151 -6.50 3.64 -17.66
CA VAL A 151 -5.22 3.05 -17.29
C VAL A 151 -4.44 2.74 -18.55
N THR A 152 -3.29 3.37 -18.69
CA THR A 152 -2.36 3.15 -19.81
C THR A 152 -1.17 2.36 -19.34
N THR A 153 -0.89 1.25 -20.00
CA THR A 153 0.25 0.35 -19.76
C THR A 153 1.14 0.29 -20.99
N SER A 154 2.28 -0.37 -20.92
CA SER A 154 3.13 -0.64 -22.09
C SER A 154 2.51 -1.63 -23.09
N TYR A 155 1.46 -2.35 -22.70
CA TYR A 155 0.82 -3.41 -23.50
C TYR A 155 -0.65 -3.10 -23.87
N GLY A 156 -1.22 -1.99 -23.40
CA GLY A 156 -2.57 -1.57 -23.78
C GLY A 156 -3.12 -0.37 -23.03
N GLU A 157 -4.23 0.16 -23.51
CA GLU A 157 -5.03 1.18 -22.84
C GLU A 157 -6.36 0.55 -22.43
N TYR A 158 -6.81 0.86 -21.21
CA TYR A 158 -8.01 0.29 -20.60
C TYR A 158 -8.84 1.42 -20.01
N VAL A 159 -10.10 1.48 -20.39
CA VAL A 159 -11.08 2.47 -19.90
C VAL A 159 -12.08 1.76 -19.00
N TYR A 160 -12.15 2.20 -17.75
CA TYR A 160 -13.06 1.65 -16.75
C TYR A 160 -14.13 2.67 -16.41
N LYS A 161 -15.39 2.27 -16.44
CA LYS A 161 -16.53 3.10 -16.10
C LYS A 161 -16.97 2.87 -14.66
N ILE A 162 -17.04 3.93 -13.87
CA ILE A 162 -17.44 3.86 -12.45
C ILE A 162 -18.90 3.43 -12.36
N TYR A 163 -19.16 2.33 -11.65
CA TYR A 163 -20.51 1.84 -11.41
C TYR A 163 -20.94 1.94 -9.95
N ASP A 164 -19.99 1.99 -9.01
CA ASP A 164 -20.28 2.13 -7.58
C ASP A 164 -19.16 2.83 -6.80
N MET A 165 -19.52 3.37 -5.63
CA MET A 165 -18.58 3.97 -4.69
C MET A 165 -19.06 3.66 -3.29
N GLN A 166 -18.15 3.21 -2.40
CA GLN A 166 -18.48 2.79 -1.04
C GLN A 166 -17.50 3.37 -0.02
N LEU A 167 -18.03 3.67 1.16
CA LEU A 167 -17.23 3.92 2.33
C LEU A 167 -17.17 2.64 3.16
N ILE A 168 -15.98 2.08 3.32
CA ILE A 168 -15.77 0.83 4.04
C ILE A 168 -14.80 1.05 5.22
N LYS A 169 -14.83 0.16 6.22
CA LYS A 169 -13.79 0.11 7.25
C LYS A 169 -12.53 -0.54 6.65
N GLU A 170 -11.37 -0.17 7.16
CA GLU A 170 -10.10 -0.76 6.71
C GLU A 170 -10.02 -2.29 6.94
N THR A 171 -10.85 -2.82 7.83
CA THR A 171 -10.93 -4.27 8.14
C THR A 171 -11.92 -5.03 7.26
N GLU A 172 -12.74 -4.34 6.44
CA GLU A 172 -13.75 -4.95 5.57
C GLU A 172 -13.14 -5.32 4.20
N LEU A 173 -12.18 -6.28 4.21
CA LEU A 173 -11.48 -6.72 3.00
C LEU A 173 -12.39 -7.51 2.04
N ASP A 174 -13.50 -8.05 2.52
CA ASP A 174 -14.55 -8.69 1.71
C ASP A 174 -15.20 -7.73 0.70
N LYS A 175 -15.07 -6.42 0.93
CA LYS A 175 -15.53 -5.38 -0.01
C LYS A 175 -14.56 -5.15 -1.19
N LEU A 176 -13.37 -5.75 -1.14
CA LEU A 176 -12.36 -5.74 -2.20
C LEU A 176 -12.11 -7.17 -2.71
N PRO A 177 -13.12 -7.86 -3.26
CA PRO A 177 -13.01 -9.27 -3.60
C PRO A 177 -12.02 -9.49 -4.75
N ILE A 178 -11.16 -10.48 -4.60
CA ILE A 178 -10.32 -10.98 -5.69
C ILE A 178 -11.11 -12.05 -6.42
N GLN A 179 -11.52 -11.76 -7.65
CA GLN A 179 -12.30 -12.65 -8.50
C GLN A 179 -11.87 -12.53 -9.96
N ARG A 180 -12.28 -13.46 -10.80
CA ARG A 180 -11.94 -13.56 -12.23
C ARG A 180 -13.17 -13.63 -13.15
N ASP A 181 -14.36 -13.36 -12.65
CA ASP A 181 -15.59 -13.46 -13.43
C ASP A 181 -15.73 -12.31 -14.45
N LYS A 182 -15.20 -11.15 -14.06
CA LYS A 182 -15.13 -9.94 -14.88
C LYS A 182 -14.00 -9.03 -14.45
N GLU A 183 -13.52 -8.20 -15.36
CA GLU A 183 -12.48 -7.22 -15.03
C GLU A 183 -13.09 -6.01 -14.33
N ILE A 184 -12.65 -5.82 -13.07
CA ILE A 184 -13.06 -4.70 -12.20
C ILE A 184 -11.83 -3.99 -11.68
N LEU A 185 -11.79 -2.68 -11.85
CA LEU A 185 -10.82 -1.82 -11.20
C LEU A 185 -11.42 -1.25 -9.92
N MET A 186 -10.79 -1.53 -8.80
CA MET A 186 -11.10 -0.96 -7.49
C MET A 186 -9.99 0.02 -7.10
N VAL A 187 -10.32 1.29 -6.95
CA VAL A 187 -9.36 2.31 -6.53
C VAL A 187 -9.79 2.88 -5.18
N TYR A 188 -8.90 2.85 -4.19
CA TYR A 188 -9.25 3.37 -2.88
C TYR A 188 -8.23 4.33 -2.28
N THR A 189 -8.71 5.13 -1.34
CA THR A 189 -7.92 6.06 -0.54
C THR A 189 -8.43 6.12 0.90
N CYS A 190 -7.64 6.71 1.78
CA CYS A 190 -8.03 6.94 3.18
C CYS A 190 -9.19 7.94 3.28
N TYR A 191 -10.10 7.71 4.23
CA TYR A 191 -11.22 8.59 4.54
C TYR A 191 -11.29 8.86 6.06
N PRO A 192 -11.68 10.08 6.50
CA PRO A 192 -12.15 11.23 5.72
C PRO A 192 -11.03 11.98 4.97
N PHE A 193 -11.39 12.66 3.87
CA PHE A 193 -10.44 13.31 2.96
C PHE A 193 -9.65 14.47 3.57
N ASN A 194 -10.12 15.06 4.66
CA ASN A 194 -9.47 16.15 5.38
C ASN A 194 -8.82 15.72 6.70
N ASN A 195 -8.73 14.42 6.94
CA ASN A 195 -8.12 13.90 8.16
C ASN A 195 -6.60 14.04 8.13
N VAL A 196 -6.03 14.39 9.28
CA VAL A 196 -4.60 14.37 9.54
C VAL A 196 -4.35 13.25 10.57
N GLY A 197 -3.62 12.22 10.16
CA GLY A 197 -3.32 11.08 11.03
C GLY A 197 -3.92 9.77 10.53
N TYR A 198 -4.14 8.83 11.45
CA TYR A 198 -4.64 7.50 11.15
C TYR A 198 -6.11 7.54 10.72
N ALA A 199 -6.43 6.88 9.60
CA ALA A 199 -7.78 6.79 9.06
C ALA A 199 -8.28 5.34 9.12
N THR A 200 -9.40 5.11 9.78
CA THR A 200 -10.03 3.79 9.97
C THR A 200 -10.96 3.37 8.83
N GLN A 201 -11.19 4.28 7.89
CA GLN A 201 -12.08 4.04 6.75
C GLN A 201 -11.35 4.25 5.42
N ARG A 202 -11.90 3.64 4.37
CA ARG A 202 -11.45 3.76 2.98
C ARG A 202 -12.62 4.16 2.10
N TYR A 203 -12.38 5.12 1.23
CA TYR A 203 -13.31 5.46 0.16
C TYR A 203 -12.88 4.66 -1.08
N VAL A 204 -13.74 3.76 -1.52
CA VAL A 204 -13.50 2.84 -2.63
C VAL A 204 -14.35 3.24 -3.83
N VAL A 205 -13.73 3.31 -4.98
CA VAL A 205 -14.37 3.50 -6.29
C VAL A 205 -14.28 2.19 -7.05
N TYR A 206 -15.41 1.69 -7.53
CA TYR A 206 -15.52 0.45 -8.31
C TYR A 206 -15.86 0.81 -9.75
N ALA A 207 -15.06 0.32 -10.69
CA ALA A 207 -15.24 0.57 -12.11
C ALA A 207 -15.09 -0.72 -12.91
N GLU A 208 -15.92 -0.90 -13.95
CA GLU A 208 -15.87 -2.04 -14.89
C GLU A 208 -15.16 -1.62 -16.17
N LEU A 209 -14.42 -2.56 -16.77
CA LEU A 209 -13.80 -2.36 -18.08
C LEU A 209 -14.90 -2.11 -19.14
N GLU A 210 -14.79 -0.99 -19.87
CA GLU A 210 -15.61 -0.76 -21.06
C GLU A 210 -15.17 -1.71 -22.20
N LYS A 211 -16.14 -2.32 -22.85
CA LYS A 211 -15.89 -3.27 -23.97
C LYS A 211 -15.52 -2.55 -25.24
#